data_42b3174aad6663017a8a54b403b8328c
#
_entry.id   42b3174aad6663017a8a54b403b8328c
#
_cell.length_a   1.000
_cell.length_b   1.000
_cell.length_c   1.000
_cell.angle_alpha   90.00
_cell.angle_beta   90.00
_cell.angle_gamma   90.00
#
_symmetry.space_group_name_H-M   'P 1'
#
loop_
_entity.id
_entity.type
_entity.pdbx_description
1 polymer ?
#
loop_
_entity_poly.entity_id
_entity_poly.type
_entity_poly.pdbx_seq_one_letter_code
_entity_poly.pdbx_strand_id
1 'polypeptide(L)' 'MTRHSYEIKIIGSLGPATREAFADLVVEVEPTITVLSGDLDQSSLHQVLDRVRALGLELVEIKQAPSPA' A
#
# COMPACT_ATOMS: atom_id res chain seq x y z
N MET A 1 7.77 -15.29 11.44
CA MET A 1 7.15 -14.85 10.18
C MET A 1 8.03 -13.84 9.49
N THR A 2 8.16 -13.98 8.20
CA THR A 2 9.05 -13.13 7.42
C THR A 2 8.32 -11.88 6.97
N ARG A 3 8.89 -10.72 7.21
CA ARG A 3 8.38 -9.45 6.72
C ARG A 3 9.22 -9.00 5.55
N HIS A 4 8.57 -8.38 4.59
CA HIS A 4 9.22 -7.84 3.41
C HIS A 4 8.75 -6.41 3.19
N SER A 5 9.59 -5.61 2.54
CA SER A 5 9.20 -4.27 2.12
C SER A 5 8.40 -4.38 0.84
N TYR A 6 7.24 -3.77 0.82
CA TYR A 6 6.37 -3.75 -0.35
C TYR A 6 6.09 -2.34 -0.80
N GLU A 7 5.96 -2.16 -2.10
CA GLU A 7 5.42 -0.96 -2.70
C GLU A 7 4.14 -1.33 -3.43
N ILE A 8 3.06 -0.65 -3.08
CA ILE A 8 1.75 -0.89 -3.67
C ILE A 8 1.33 0.39 -4.38
N LYS A 9 1.19 0.31 -5.70
CA LYS A 9 0.79 1.46 -6.52
C LYS A 9 -0.67 1.36 -6.86
N ILE A 10 -1.40 2.44 -6.58
CA ILE A 10 -2.83 2.52 -6.85
C ILE A 10 -3.15 3.79 -7.61
N ILE A 11 -4.19 3.74 -8.42
CA ILE A 11 -4.70 4.92 -9.14
C ILE A 11 -5.73 5.59 -8.26
N GLY A 12 -5.61 6.90 -8.13
CA GLY A 12 -6.54 7.73 -7.40
C GLY A 12 -5.85 8.51 -6.30
N SER A 13 -6.51 9.55 -5.85
CA SER A 13 -6.03 10.33 -4.71
C SER A 13 -6.75 9.88 -3.45
N LEU A 14 -6.00 9.73 -2.38
CA LEU A 14 -6.57 9.36 -1.10
C LEU A 14 -7.03 10.63 -0.37
N GLY A 15 -8.30 10.67 0.02
CA GLY A 15 -8.80 11.67 0.92
C GLY A 15 -8.26 11.46 2.34
N PRO A 16 -8.45 12.43 3.25
CA PRO A 16 -7.93 12.32 4.62
C PRO A 16 -8.39 11.06 5.35
N ALA A 17 -9.65 10.69 5.22
CA ALA A 17 -10.19 9.50 5.87
C ALA A 17 -9.59 8.22 5.32
N THR A 18 -9.36 8.18 4.00
CA THR A 18 -8.77 7.02 3.36
C THR A 18 -7.29 6.88 3.73
N ARG A 19 -6.59 7.99 3.88
CA ARG A 19 -5.19 7.98 4.32
C ARG A 19 -5.05 7.41 5.73
N GLU A 20 -6.00 7.65 6.59
CA GLU A 20 -5.99 7.07 7.93
C GLU A 20 -6.10 5.55 7.91
N ALA A 21 -6.79 5.00 6.91
CA ALA A 21 -6.91 3.56 6.76
C ALA A 21 -5.56 2.89 6.46
N PHE A 22 -4.58 3.67 6.00
CA PHE A 22 -3.23 3.19 5.68
C PHE A 22 -2.18 3.88 6.56
N ALA A 23 -2.55 4.23 7.79
CA ALA A 23 -1.67 4.98 8.69
C ALA A 23 -0.37 4.23 9.03
N ASP A 24 -0.38 2.90 8.92
CA ASP A 24 0.80 2.07 9.17
C ASP A 24 1.81 2.09 8.03
N LEU A 25 1.45 2.70 6.92
CA LEU A 25 2.27 2.73 5.71
C LEU A 25 2.71 4.14 5.38
N VAL A 26 3.82 4.22 4.65
CA VAL A 26 4.25 5.48 4.06
C VAL A 26 3.43 5.71 2.80
N VAL A 27 2.77 6.86 2.73
CA VAL A 27 1.92 7.22 1.60
C VAL A 27 2.57 8.36 0.83
N GLU A 28 2.89 8.10 -0.44
CA GLU A 28 3.41 9.12 -1.33
C GLU A 28 2.40 9.36 -2.45
N VAL A 29 2.01 10.60 -2.64
CA VAL A 29 1.04 10.96 -3.67
C VAL A 29 1.77 11.59 -4.84
N GLU A 30 1.67 10.95 -6.00
CA GLU A 30 2.18 11.47 -7.25
C GLU A 30 0.99 11.95 -8.11
N PRO A 31 1.23 12.68 -9.20
CA PRO A 31 0.13 13.30 -9.95
C PRO A 31 -0.98 12.33 -10.39
N THR A 32 -0.65 11.10 -10.72
CA THR A 32 -1.62 10.13 -11.24
C THR A 32 -1.74 8.87 -10.43
N ILE A 33 -0.81 8.62 -9.49
CA ILE A 33 -0.81 7.41 -8.68
C ILE A 33 -0.48 7.74 -7.24
N THR A 34 -0.87 6.83 -6.35
CA THR A 34 -0.46 6.87 -4.94
C THR A 34 0.38 5.63 -4.66
N VAL A 35 1.50 5.81 -3.99
CA VAL A 35 2.39 4.70 -3.62
C VAL A 35 2.32 4.48 -2.12
N LEU A 36 1.97 3.26 -1.73
CA LEU A 36 1.96 2.85 -0.34
C LEU A 36 3.19 1.97 -0.09
N SER A 37 3.99 2.30 0.90
CA SER A 37 5.21 1.56 1.21
C SER A 37 5.25 1.16 2.66
N GLY A 38 5.76 -0.01 2.95
CA GLY A 38 5.93 -0.46 4.32
C GLY A 38 6.44 -1.88 4.39
N ASP A 39 6.84 -2.28 5.60
CA ASP A 39 7.26 -3.64 5.89
C ASP A 39 6.02 -4.44 6.33
N LEU A 40 5.71 -5.47 5.59
CA LEU A 40 4.50 -6.25 5.80
C LEU A 40 4.82 -7.74 5.78
N ASP A 41 4.16 -8.50 6.65
CA ASP A 41 4.08 -9.93 6.48
C ASP A 41 2.96 -10.23 5.49
N GLN A 42 2.80 -11.50 5.12
CA GLN A 42 1.81 -11.88 4.12
C GLN A 42 0.39 -11.58 4.57
N SER A 43 0.09 -11.78 5.83
CA SER A 43 -1.23 -11.51 6.39
C SER A 43 -1.56 -10.02 6.35
N SER A 44 -0.62 -9.18 6.75
CA SER A 44 -0.79 -7.73 6.70
C SER A 44 -0.92 -7.21 5.28
N LEU A 45 -0.16 -7.80 4.34
CA LEU A 45 -0.27 -7.45 2.92
C LEU A 45 -1.67 -7.71 2.40
N HIS A 46 -2.23 -8.88 2.72
CA HIS A 46 -3.59 -9.22 2.31
C HIS A 46 -4.62 -8.25 2.89
N GLN A 47 -4.44 -7.82 4.13
CA GLN A 47 -5.33 -6.83 4.74
C GLN A 47 -5.27 -5.50 4.01
N VAL A 48 -4.08 -5.06 3.61
CA VAL A 48 -3.92 -3.82 2.84
C VAL A 48 -4.63 -3.95 1.50
N LEU A 49 -4.46 -5.07 0.81
CA LEU A 49 -5.11 -5.31 -0.48
C LEU A 49 -6.63 -5.36 -0.35
N ASP A 50 -7.14 -5.94 0.73
CA ASP A 50 -8.58 -5.96 0.99
C ASP A 50 -9.12 -4.55 1.21
N ARG A 51 -8.37 -3.69 1.90
CA ARG A 51 -8.76 -2.29 2.09
C ARG A 51 -8.76 -1.53 0.77
N VAL A 52 -7.76 -1.74 -0.07
CA VAL A 52 -7.70 -1.13 -1.40
C VAL A 52 -8.95 -1.48 -2.18
N ARG A 53 -9.33 -2.75 -2.15
CA ARG A 53 -10.53 -3.23 -2.85
C ARG A 53 -11.80 -2.64 -2.24
N ALA A 54 -11.90 -2.64 -0.92
CA ALA A 54 -13.08 -2.15 -0.21
C ALA A 54 -13.32 -0.66 -0.44
N LEU A 55 -12.26 0.11 -0.64
CA LEU A 55 -12.34 1.54 -0.90
C LEU A 55 -12.55 1.88 -2.38
N GLY A 56 -12.63 0.86 -3.22
CA GLY A 56 -12.85 1.05 -4.65
C GLY A 56 -11.63 1.62 -5.39
N LEU A 57 -10.46 1.46 -4.82
CA LEU A 57 -9.22 1.93 -5.46
C LEU A 57 -8.75 0.93 -6.49
N GLU A 58 -8.14 1.41 -7.55
CA GLU A 58 -7.61 0.56 -8.60
C GLU A 58 -6.15 0.24 -8.35
N LEU A 59 -5.84 -1.05 -8.21
CA LEU A 59 -4.48 -1.52 -8.02
C LEU A 59 -3.74 -1.54 -9.36
N VAL A 60 -2.58 -0.89 -9.41
CA VAL A 60 -1.73 -0.86 -10.60
C VAL A 60 -0.64 -1.90 -10.51
N GLU A 61 0.07 -1.94 -9.39
CA GLU A 61 1.24 -2.80 -9.25
C GLU A 61 1.53 -3.05 -7.78
N ILE A 62 2.02 -4.26 -7.50
CA ILE A 62 2.59 -4.61 -6.21
C ILE A 62 4.03 -5.04 -6.46
N LYS A 63 4.96 -4.43 -5.77
CA LYS A 63 6.37 -4.75 -5.92
C LYS A 63 6.96 -5.05 -4.56
N GLN A 64 7.65 -6.18 -4.46
CA GLN A 64 8.43 -6.50 -3.27
C GLN A 64 9.83 -5.95 -3.43
N ALA A 65 10.22 -5.03 -2.54
CA ALA A 65 11.57 -4.51 -2.56
C ALA A 65 12.50 -5.50 -1.85
N PRO A 66 13.76 -5.62 -2.29
CA PRO A 66 14.72 -6.47 -1.59
C PRO A 66 14.94 -5.89 -0.18
N SER A 67 14.87 -6.76 0.82
CA SER A 67 15.19 -6.36 2.18
C SER A 67 16.67 -6.02 2.26
N PRO A 68 17.04 -4.89 2.87
CA PRO A 68 18.44 -4.67 3.20
C PRO A 68 18.86 -5.74 4.20
N ALA A 69 19.84 -6.48 3.83
CA ALA A 69 20.35 -7.57 4.65
C ALA A 69 20.95 -7.03 5.95
#